data_ad14ea2fb6a3d2ddd0719f001ad78c14
#
_entry.id   ad14ea2fb6a3d2ddd0719f001ad78c14
#
_cell.length_a   1.000
_cell.length_b   1.000
_cell.length_c   1.000
_cell.angle_alpha   90.00
_cell.angle_beta   90.00
_cell.angle_gamma   90.00
#
_symmetry.space_group_name_H-M   'P 1'
#
loop_
_entity.id
_entity.type
_entity.pdbx_description
1 polymer ?
#
loop_
_entity_poly.entity_id
_entity_poly.type
_entity_poly.pdbx_seq_one_letter_code
_entity_poly.pdbx_strand_id
1 'polypeptide(L)'
;MIVVSDATPIISFLKINRLDILNKLFGEVLLPEAVYEELTSNSTFQEEAEQVRACEFFKKVSVGNSETVDMLMRVTGLDLGESEAIVYSDENKSDLLIVDEVRARHVATSMRLRITGTIGILTAANENGLLNKDEAIERVKILRMSNRHISETLLNSVIENLK
;
A
#
# COMPACT_ATOMS: atom_id res chain seq x y z
N MET A 1 1.52 -12.43 -11.43
CA MET A 1 1.03 -12.10 -10.08
C MET A 1 0.23 -10.80 -10.13
N ILE A 2 -0.97 -10.79 -9.58
CA ILE A 2 -1.85 -9.63 -9.52
C ILE A 2 -1.69 -8.97 -8.15
N VAL A 3 -1.05 -7.80 -8.12
CA VAL A 3 -0.83 -7.02 -6.89
C VAL A 3 -1.60 -5.71 -6.99
N VAL A 4 -2.45 -5.44 -6.02
CA VAL A 4 -3.28 -4.23 -5.93
C VAL A 4 -2.82 -3.44 -4.71
N SER A 5 -2.79 -2.11 -4.80
CA SER A 5 -2.43 -1.27 -3.65
C SER A 5 -3.46 -0.17 -3.39
N ASP A 6 -3.70 0.08 -2.11
CA ASP A 6 -4.30 1.31 -1.63
C ASP A 6 -3.27 2.47 -1.65
N ALA A 7 -3.73 3.70 -1.48
CA ALA A 7 -2.89 4.90 -1.58
C ALA A 7 -1.88 5.03 -0.42
N THR A 8 -2.30 4.73 0.80
CA THR A 8 -1.48 4.94 2.00
C THR A 8 -0.11 4.27 1.97
N PRO A 9 0.02 3.00 1.57
CA PRO A 9 1.34 2.36 1.45
C PRO A 9 2.24 3.05 0.43
N ILE A 10 1.69 3.50 -0.69
CA ILE A 10 2.46 4.21 -1.72
C ILE A 10 2.98 5.55 -1.19
N ILE A 11 2.14 6.28 -0.46
CA ILE A 11 2.55 7.53 0.22
C ILE A 11 3.71 7.25 1.18
N SER A 12 3.68 6.13 1.90
CA SER A 12 4.77 5.73 2.79
C SER A 12 6.08 5.52 2.03
N PHE A 13 6.04 4.81 0.89
CA PHE A 13 7.23 4.58 0.07
C PHE A 13 7.73 5.85 -0.63
N LEU A 14 6.86 6.79 -0.94
CA LEU A 14 7.25 8.13 -1.38
C LEU A 14 8.02 8.88 -0.29
N LYS A 15 7.54 8.84 0.95
CA LYS A 15 8.18 9.51 2.09
C LYS A 15 9.58 9.01 2.38
N ILE A 16 9.81 7.72 2.21
CA ILE A 16 11.15 7.12 2.41
C ILE A 16 11.98 7.09 1.13
N ASN A 17 11.46 7.64 0.04
CA ASN A 17 12.12 7.70 -1.27
C ASN A 17 12.58 6.32 -1.78
N ARG A 18 11.73 5.30 -1.64
CA ARG A 18 12.03 3.94 -2.05
C ARG A 18 10.86 3.26 -2.78
N LEU A 19 10.22 4.00 -3.71
CA LEU A 19 9.21 3.42 -4.61
C LEU A 19 9.76 2.24 -5.44
N ASP A 20 11.05 2.24 -5.71
CA ASP A 20 11.73 1.17 -6.44
C ASP A 20 11.54 -0.21 -5.82
N ILE A 21 11.35 -0.28 -4.50
CA ILE A 21 11.12 -1.53 -3.78
C ILE A 21 9.85 -2.23 -4.29
N LEU A 22 8.79 -1.46 -4.55
CA LEU A 22 7.53 -2.02 -5.06
C LEU A 22 7.72 -2.68 -6.42
N ASN A 23 8.47 -2.01 -7.30
CA ASN A 23 8.80 -2.57 -8.62
C ASN A 23 9.67 -3.82 -8.51
N LYS A 24 10.70 -3.77 -7.68
CA LYS A 24 11.65 -4.90 -7.51
C LYS A 24 11.02 -6.13 -6.90
N LEU A 25 10.07 -5.96 -5.97
CA LEU A 25 9.40 -7.08 -5.32
C LEU A 25 8.24 -7.63 -6.15
N PHE A 26 7.48 -6.77 -6.79
CA PHE A 26 6.17 -7.15 -7.37
C PHE A 26 6.12 -7.01 -8.90
N GLY A 27 7.05 -6.26 -9.51
CA GLY A 27 6.98 -5.91 -10.91
C GLY A 27 5.91 -4.84 -11.13
N GLU A 28 4.70 -5.24 -11.48
CA GLU A 28 3.58 -4.34 -11.72
C GLU A 28 2.67 -4.25 -10.49
N VAL A 29 2.20 -3.05 -10.18
CA VAL A 29 1.25 -2.78 -9.10
C VAL A 29 0.03 -2.07 -9.67
N LEU A 30 -1.15 -2.63 -9.46
CA LEU A 30 -2.41 -2.12 -9.97
C LEU A 30 -3.02 -1.12 -8.98
N LEU A 31 -3.39 0.04 -9.48
CA LEU A 31 -4.02 1.11 -8.72
C LEU A 31 -5.44 1.37 -9.24
N PRO A 32 -6.48 1.08 -8.46
CA PRO A 32 -7.83 1.49 -8.81
C PRO A 32 -7.92 3.00 -9.06
N GLU A 33 -8.87 3.42 -9.87
CA GLU A 33 -9.01 4.83 -10.29
C GLU A 33 -9.01 5.79 -9.11
N ALA A 34 -9.79 5.51 -8.05
CA ALA A 34 -9.85 6.39 -6.88
C ALA A 34 -8.51 6.49 -6.17
N VAL A 35 -7.75 5.39 -6.08
CA VAL A 35 -6.41 5.38 -5.50
C VAL A 35 -5.45 6.21 -6.35
N TYR A 36 -5.47 6.01 -7.66
CA TYR A 36 -4.63 6.77 -8.58
C TYR A 36 -4.94 8.27 -8.51
N GLU A 37 -6.21 8.64 -8.49
CA GLU A 37 -6.63 10.04 -8.36
C GLU A 37 -6.17 10.66 -7.03
N GLU A 38 -6.31 9.95 -5.93
CA GLU A 38 -5.82 10.41 -4.62
C GLU A 38 -4.32 10.71 -4.64
N LEU A 39 -3.54 9.87 -5.30
CA LEU A 39 -2.08 10.02 -5.38
C LEU A 39 -1.63 11.12 -6.34
N THR A 40 -2.43 11.45 -7.37
CA THR A 40 -2.01 12.32 -8.47
C THR A 40 -2.73 13.66 -8.56
N SER A 41 -3.84 13.84 -7.83
CA SER A 41 -4.69 15.04 -7.92
C SER A 41 -4.48 16.03 -6.79
N ASN A 42 -3.61 15.74 -5.83
CA ASN A 42 -3.34 16.66 -4.73
C ASN A 42 -2.32 17.72 -5.13
N SER A 43 -2.77 18.95 -5.32
CA SER A 43 -1.93 20.08 -5.71
C SER A 43 -0.87 20.48 -4.68
N THR A 44 -1.03 20.08 -3.42
CA THR A 44 -0.08 20.33 -2.33
C THR A 44 1.19 19.48 -2.47
N PHE A 45 1.07 18.31 -3.09
CA PHE A 45 2.15 17.32 -3.22
C PHE A 45 2.44 17.00 -4.70
N GLN A 46 2.73 18.04 -5.48
CA GLN A 46 2.96 17.89 -6.92
C GLN A 46 4.16 17.02 -7.27
N GLU A 47 5.25 17.10 -6.51
CA GLU A 47 6.44 16.28 -6.75
C GLU A 47 6.13 14.81 -6.59
N GLU A 48 5.42 14.44 -5.52
CA GLU A 48 4.99 13.06 -5.27
C GLU A 48 4.02 12.57 -6.36
N ALA A 49 3.07 13.43 -6.75
CA ALA A 49 2.14 13.11 -7.83
C ALA A 49 2.88 12.83 -9.15
N GLU A 50 3.88 13.63 -9.48
CA GLU A 50 4.70 13.43 -10.68
C GLU A 50 5.54 12.15 -10.60
N GLN A 51 6.08 11.83 -9.42
CA GLN A 51 6.79 10.57 -9.21
C GLN A 51 5.90 9.36 -9.48
N VAL A 52 4.66 9.40 -9.00
CA VAL A 52 3.68 8.32 -9.26
C VAL A 52 3.36 8.22 -10.75
N ARG A 53 3.09 9.35 -11.42
CA ARG A 53 2.81 9.35 -12.87
C ARG A 53 3.99 8.84 -13.70
N ALA A 54 5.21 9.10 -13.26
CA ALA A 54 6.42 8.67 -13.94
C ALA A 54 6.74 7.18 -13.76
N CYS A 55 6.14 6.53 -12.77
CA CYS A 55 6.35 5.10 -12.52
C CYS A 55 5.56 4.24 -13.50
N GLU A 56 6.23 3.67 -14.49
CA GLU A 56 5.60 2.80 -15.48
C GLU A 56 5.05 1.50 -14.90
N PHE A 57 5.51 1.08 -13.73
CA PHE A 57 5.04 -0.12 -13.06
C PHE A 57 3.71 0.07 -12.33
N PHE A 58 3.24 1.29 -12.14
CA PHE A 58 1.88 1.55 -11.65
C PHE A 58 0.89 1.55 -12.82
N LYS A 59 -0.12 0.70 -12.73
CA LYS A 59 -1.16 0.60 -13.75
C LYS A 59 -2.52 0.99 -13.17
N LYS A 60 -3.12 2.04 -13.72
CA LYS A 60 -4.46 2.45 -13.34
C LYS A 60 -5.48 1.44 -13.86
N VAL A 61 -6.38 1.00 -13.00
CA VAL A 61 -7.42 0.01 -13.33
C VAL A 61 -8.79 0.47 -12.86
N SER A 62 -9.82 -0.04 -13.51
CA SER A 62 -11.22 0.27 -13.17
C SER A 62 -11.89 -0.91 -12.49
N VAL A 63 -12.70 -0.61 -11.46
CA VAL A 63 -13.55 -1.62 -10.82
C VAL A 63 -14.74 -1.94 -11.73
N GLY A 64 -15.06 -3.21 -11.87
CA GLY A 64 -16.17 -3.66 -12.72
C GLY A 64 -17.55 -3.37 -12.11
N ASN A 65 -17.69 -3.46 -10.79
CA ASN A 65 -18.96 -3.32 -10.09
C ASN A 65 -18.95 -2.16 -9.09
N SER A 66 -19.37 -0.98 -9.58
CA SER A 66 -19.46 0.23 -8.74
C SER A 66 -20.53 0.14 -7.63
N GLU A 67 -21.57 -0.66 -7.83
CA GLU A 67 -22.60 -0.87 -6.80
C GLU A 67 -22.03 -1.61 -5.59
N THR A 68 -21.17 -2.59 -5.81
CA THR A 68 -20.48 -3.31 -4.75
C THR A 68 -19.56 -2.36 -3.97
N VAL A 69 -18.86 -1.47 -4.65
CA VAL A 69 -18.02 -0.43 -4.00
C VAL A 69 -18.88 0.45 -3.11
N ASP A 70 -20.00 0.96 -3.60
CA ASP A 70 -20.91 1.81 -2.85
C ASP A 70 -21.47 1.09 -1.61
N MET A 71 -21.91 -0.15 -1.78
CA MET A 71 -22.39 -0.97 -0.68
C MET A 71 -21.32 -1.19 0.39
N LEU A 72 -20.10 -1.50 -0.03
CA LEU A 72 -18.97 -1.71 0.89
C LEU A 72 -18.69 -0.45 1.71
N MET A 73 -18.66 0.72 1.07
CA MET A 73 -18.48 2.00 1.75
C MET A 73 -19.55 2.24 2.82
N ARG A 74 -20.80 1.99 2.48
CA ARG A 74 -21.93 2.20 3.40
C ARG A 74 -21.92 1.23 4.58
N VAL A 75 -21.57 -0.03 4.36
CA VAL A 75 -21.57 -1.07 5.39
C VAL A 75 -20.36 -0.96 6.31
N THR A 76 -19.19 -0.65 5.78
CA THR A 76 -17.93 -0.69 6.54
C THR A 76 -17.43 0.67 6.99
N GLY A 77 -17.88 1.76 6.36
CA GLY A 77 -17.35 3.10 6.59
C GLY A 77 -15.98 3.35 5.96
N LEU A 78 -15.49 2.45 5.10
CA LEU A 78 -14.26 2.66 4.36
C LEU A 78 -14.43 3.78 3.32
N ASP A 79 -13.34 4.44 2.97
CA ASP A 79 -13.36 5.45 1.91
C ASP A 79 -13.43 4.80 0.51
N LEU A 80 -13.53 5.64 -0.51
CA LEU A 80 -13.66 5.18 -1.89
C LEU A 80 -12.43 4.40 -2.36
N GLY A 81 -11.23 4.90 -2.09
CA GLY A 81 -9.97 4.26 -2.51
C GLY A 81 -9.80 2.88 -1.89
N GLU A 82 -9.99 2.78 -0.57
CA GLU A 82 -9.94 1.51 0.16
C GLU A 82 -10.98 0.51 -0.38
N SER A 83 -12.18 0.98 -0.59
CA SER A 83 -13.28 0.13 -1.08
C SER A 83 -13.04 -0.35 -2.50
N GLU A 84 -12.57 0.52 -3.41
CA GLU A 84 -12.21 0.12 -4.77
C GLU A 84 -11.06 -0.90 -4.77
N ALA A 85 -10.03 -0.70 -3.93
CA ALA A 85 -8.92 -1.63 -3.84
C ALA A 85 -9.37 -3.03 -3.39
N ILE A 86 -10.25 -3.10 -2.40
CA ILE A 86 -10.81 -4.36 -1.91
C ILE A 86 -11.69 -5.03 -2.96
N VAL A 87 -12.62 -4.28 -3.56
CA VAL A 87 -13.56 -4.82 -4.57
C VAL A 87 -12.81 -5.28 -5.81
N TYR A 88 -11.87 -4.49 -6.30
CA TYR A 88 -11.03 -4.89 -7.44
C TYR A 88 -10.25 -6.18 -7.16
N SER A 89 -9.67 -6.27 -5.96
CA SER A 89 -8.94 -7.47 -5.53
C SER A 89 -9.83 -8.71 -5.50
N ASP A 90 -11.05 -8.57 -5.01
CA ASP A 90 -12.01 -9.68 -4.97
C ASP A 90 -12.47 -10.09 -6.36
N GLU A 91 -12.85 -9.14 -7.20
CA GLU A 91 -13.30 -9.40 -8.58
C GLU A 91 -12.23 -10.10 -9.44
N ASN A 92 -10.99 -9.69 -9.27
CA ASN A 92 -9.87 -10.16 -10.10
C ASN A 92 -9.01 -11.23 -9.42
N LYS A 93 -9.41 -11.68 -8.25
CA LYS A 93 -8.71 -12.69 -7.45
C LYS A 93 -7.22 -12.35 -7.32
N SER A 94 -6.95 -11.16 -6.78
CA SER A 94 -5.58 -10.68 -6.61
C SER A 94 -4.75 -11.65 -5.77
N ASP A 95 -3.48 -11.75 -6.12
CA ASP A 95 -2.52 -12.53 -5.33
C ASP A 95 -2.15 -11.82 -4.04
N LEU A 96 -2.21 -10.48 -4.05
CA LEU A 96 -1.85 -9.65 -2.91
C LEU A 96 -2.54 -8.28 -2.97
N LEU A 97 -3.08 -7.84 -1.85
CA LEU A 97 -3.57 -6.48 -1.64
C LEU A 97 -2.67 -5.78 -0.62
N ILE A 98 -2.14 -4.62 -1.00
CA ILE A 98 -1.28 -3.81 -0.13
C ILE A 98 -2.15 -2.75 0.54
N VAL A 99 -2.29 -2.85 1.86
CA VAL A 99 -3.17 -1.98 2.65
C VAL A 99 -2.65 -1.85 4.08
N ASP A 100 -2.64 -0.63 4.61
CA ASP A 100 -2.13 -0.32 5.95
C ASP A 100 -3.22 -0.07 6.99
N GLU A 101 -4.33 0.55 6.59
CA GLU A 101 -5.38 0.97 7.52
C GLU A 101 -6.05 -0.25 8.17
N VAL A 102 -6.17 -0.22 9.51
CA VAL A 102 -6.62 -1.38 10.30
C VAL A 102 -8.00 -1.89 9.89
N ARG A 103 -8.96 -0.97 9.69
CA ARG A 103 -10.32 -1.35 9.28
C ARG A 103 -10.34 -2.00 7.90
N ALA A 104 -9.60 -1.42 6.96
CA ALA A 104 -9.50 -1.98 5.60
C ALA A 104 -8.85 -3.37 5.61
N ARG A 105 -7.80 -3.55 6.41
CA ARG A 105 -7.15 -4.85 6.60
C ARG A 105 -8.13 -5.88 7.17
N HIS A 106 -8.92 -5.47 8.15
CA HIS A 106 -9.91 -6.35 8.76
C HIS A 106 -10.99 -6.80 7.76
N VAL A 107 -11.53 -5.85 7.00
CA VAL A 107 -12.51 -6.14 5.94
C VAL A 107 -11.92 -7.07 4.87
N ALA A 108 -10.74 -6.74 4.37
CA ALA A 108 -10.07 -7.55 3.35
C ALA A 108 -9.82 -8.98 3.83
N THR A 109 -9.36 -9.15 5.06
CA THR A 109 -9.14 -10.46 5.67
C THR A 109 -10.45 -11.25 5.80
N SER A 110 -11.53 -10.58 6.21
CA SER A 110 -12.86 -11.19 6.30
C SER A 110 -13.36 -11.66 4.93
N MET A 111 -12.94 -11.00 3.86
CA MET A 111 -13.22 -11.39 2.48
C MET A 111 -12.21 -12.42 1.92
N ARG A 112 -11.33 -12.94 2.77
CA ARG A 112 -10.31 -13.93 2.43
C ARG A 112 -9.26 -13.46 1.42
N LEU A 113 -9.03 -12.15 1.34
CA LEU A 113 -7.96 -11.59 0.53
C LEU A 113 -6.61 -11.75 1.25
N ARG A 114 -5.58 -12.01 0.48
CA ARG A 114 -4.20 -11.98 1.02
C ARG A 114 -3.75 -10.53 1.08
N ILE A 115 -3.29 -10.12 2.24
CA ILE A 115 -2.90 -8.72 2.47
C ILE A 115 -1.47 -8.61 2.99
N THR A 116 -0.86 -7.47 2.71
CA THR A 116 0.36 -7.01 3.36
C THR A 116 0.26 -5.49 3.58
N GLY A 117 1.17 -4.93 4.35
CA GLY A 117 1.26 -3.50 4.56
C GLY A 117 2.69 -3.01 4.36
N THR A 118 2.92 -1.72 4.59
CA THR A 118 4.23 -1.09 4.43
C THR A 118 5.32 -1.80 5.22
N ILE A 119 5.06 -2.17 6.47
CA ILE A 119 6.03 -2.85 7.32
C ILE A 119 6.37 -4.24 6.77
N GLY A 120 5.37 -5.00 6.33
CA GLY A 120 5.58 -6.31 5.71
C GLY A 120 6.43 -6.23 4.45
N ILE A 121 6.22 -5.19 3.65
CA ILE A 121 7.01 -4.94 2.42
C ILE A 121 8.45 -4.59 2.77
N LEU A 122 8.69 -3.75 3.78
CA LEU A 122 10.05 -3.41 4.23
C LEU A 122 10.79 -4.65 4.75
N THR A 123 10.10 -5.51 5.48
CA THR A 123 10.65 -6.79 5.93
C THR A 123 11.02 -7.68 4.74
N ALA A 124 10.12 -7.82 3.78
CA ALA A 124 10.37 -8.59 2.56
C ALA A 124 11.54 -8.00 1.74
N ALA A 125 11.65 -6.67 1.67
CA ALA A 125 12.76 -6.02 1.01
C ALA A 125 14.09 -6.32 1.68
N ASN A 126 14.14 -6.35 2.99
CA ASN A 126 15.31 -6.76 3.75
C ASN A 126 15.66 -8.24 3.51
N GLU A 127 14.69 -9.13 3.57
CA GLU A 127 14.89 -10.56 3.30
C GLU A 127 15.41 -10.84 1.89
N ASN A 128 15.01 -10.02 0.93
CA ASN A 128 15.46 -10.13 -0.47
C ASN A 128 16.73 -9.32 -0.78
N GLY A 129 17.37 -8.74 0.22
CA GLY A 129 18.61 -7.99 0.04
C GLY A 129 18.47 -6.62 -0.61
N LEU A 130 17.25 -6.08 -0.73
CA LEU A 130 16.99 -4.75 -1.29
C LEU A 130 17.27 -3.63 -0.28
N LEU A 131 17.21 -3.96 1.01
CA LEU A 131 17.54 -3.10 2.13
C LEU A 131 18.42 -3.87 3.11
N ASN A 132 19.53 -3.28 3.57
CA ASN A 132 20.24 -3.83 4.70
C ASN A 132 19.50 -3.47 6.00
N LYS A 133 19.92 -4.10 7.12
CA LYS A 133 19.26 -3.92 8.41
C LYS A 133 19.25 -2.44 8.86
N ASP A 134 20.37 -1.75 8.74
CA ASP A 134 20.51 -0.36 9.19
C ASP A 134 19.62 0.57 8.36
N GLU A 135 19.58 0.39 7.06
CA GLU A 135 18.72 1.15 6.16
C GLU A 135 17.23 0.89 6.46
N ALA A 136 16.85 -0.37 6.68
CA ALA A 136 15.48 -0.72 7.02
C ALA A 136 15.04 -0.07 8.33
N ILE A 137 15.89 -0.08 9.35
CA ILE A 137 15.62 0.58 10.64
C ILE A 137 15.44 2.09 10.45
N GLU A 138 16.33 2.71 9.69
CA GLU A 138 16.26 4.15 9.39
C GLU A 138 14.93 4.51 8.72
N ARG A 139 14.53 3.74 7.70
CA ARG A 139 13.27 3.97 6.97
C ARG A 139 12.04 3.82 7.87
N VAL A 140 12.01 2.82 8.72
CA VAL A 140 10.91 2.63 9.69
C VAL A 140 10.84 3.80 10.66
N LYS A 141 11.97 4.31 11.13
CA LYS A 141 12.02 5.50 12.00
C LYS A 141 11.48 6.75 11.29
N ILE A 142 11.81 6.96 10.02
CA ILE A 142 11.26 8.05 9.22
C ILE A 142 9.73 7.96 9.15
N LEU A 143 9.19 6.78 8.89
CA LEU A 143 7.74 6.55 8.84
C LEU A 143 7.07 6.87 10.19
N ARG A 144 7.68 6.45 11.30
CA ARG A 144 7.17 6.73 12.63
C ARG A 144 7.10 8.23 12.92
N MET A 145 8.12 8.98 12.52
CA MET A 145 8.17 10.43 12.67
C MET A 145 7.16 11.17 11.80
N SER A 146 6.69 10.55 10.72
CA SER A 146 5.73 11.12 9.76
C SER A 146 4.28 10.89 10.15
N ASN A 147 3.96 10.79 11.45
CA ASN A 147 2.62 10.55 12.00
C ASN A 147 1.98 9.22 11.61
N ARG A 148 2.77 8.22 11.25
CA ARG A 148 2.28 6.86 11.11
C ARG A 148 2.17 6.23 12.49
N HIS A 149 1.04 5.57 12.76
CA HIS A 149 0.81 4.90 14.04
C HIS A 149 1.63 3.60 14.14
N ILE A 150 2.95 3.76 14.24
CA ILE A 150 3.86 2.65 14.50
C ILE A 150 4.20 2.69 15.99
N SER A 151 3.66 1.73 16.74
CA SER A 151 3.96 1.61 18.18
C SER A 151 5.41 1.20 18.39
N GLU A 152 5.96 1.48 19.57
CA GLU A 152 7.29 1.00 19.95
C GLU A 152 7.38 -0.53 19.91
N THR A 153 6.30 -1.21 20.32
CA THR A 153 6.23 -2.67 20.29
C THR A 153 6.35 -3.19 18.85
N LEU A 154 5.64 -2.59 17.90
CA LEU A 154 5.73 -2.96 16.49
C LEU A 154 7.12 -2.65 15.93
N LEU A 155 7.68 -1.47 16.25
CA LEU A 155 9.03 -1.09 15.81
C LEU A 155 10.07 -2.10 16.33
N ASN A 156 10.03 -2.46 17.61
CA ASN A 156 10.94 -3.43 18.19
C ASN A 156 10.80 -4.81 17.54
N SER A 157 9.56 -5.25 17.30
CA SER A 157 9.29 -6.51 16.59
C SER A 157 9.89 -6.53 15.18
N VAL A 158 9.76 -5.43 14.45
CA VAL A 158 10.35 -5.29 13.11
C VAL A 158 11.87 -5.36 13.18
N ILE A 159 12.50 -4.62 14.11
CA ILE A 159 13.95 -4.60 14.27
C ILE A 159 14.50 -5.99 14.60
N GLU A 160 13.83 -6.73 15.47
CA GLU A 160 14.23 -8.10 15.84
C GLU A 160 14.19 -9.08 14.65
N ASN A 161 13.28 -8.87 13.71
CA ASN A 161 13.09 -9.75 12.54
C ASN A 161 13.97 -9.36 11.34
N LEU A 162 14.65 -8.22 11.38
CA LEU A 162 15.55 -7.80 10.31
C LEU A 162 16.88 -8.57 10.35
N LYS A 163 17.37 -8.87 9.16
CA LYS A 163 18.63 -9.60 8.98
C LYS A 163 19.78 -8.70 8.59
#